data_0ac75c985bed37384c1d8ab63cdfa10f
#
_entry.id   0ac75c985bed37384c1d8ab63cdfa10f
#
_cell.length_a   1.000
_cell.length_b   1.000
_cell.length_c   1.000
_cell.angle_alpha   90.00
_cell.angle_beta   90.00
_cell.angle_gamma   90.00
#
_symmetry.space_group_name_H-M   'P 1'
#
loop_
_entity.id
_entity.type
_entity.pdbx_description
1 polymer ?
#
loop_
_entity_poly.entity_id
_entity_poly.type
_entity_poly.pdbx_seq_one_letter_code
_entity_poly.pdbx_strand_id
1 'polypeptide(L)'
;MKMKKTRFPAPVAATLLTGLLCCFPVNKPQAQIIIFGGSSSTSASTSFQGNAVAVSGVAAGSPVSVANCVALAASGGAQEAAALETSVASGLTVGASHSAVIAGGTEASAEASVANVNLVIASFFGGGTTIMADFVMSHAEAACVAGVATVSGSVVGVTGLVINGQLVAVTGAANQVVFLSDGGYVIINEQSTGFGVITVNALHVVDMFAGVNVVFGSATIGITCASATTTQSTGPAECDFVTGGGWITGTPSGAKANFGVAGGIKNGAFWGHLNYIDHGSGMHVKQTAVTGYAFDPNDPDCRIIDYNVSIDGQPGTARVRVCDKGEPGRNDIFEIQLSNGYFAGGDLGGSHPGGGNIQLHKCHE
;
A
#
# COMPACT_ATOMS: atom_id res chain seq x y z
N MET A 1 72.36 -22.59 -28.31
CA MET A 1 71.36 -22.55 -27.24
C MET A 1 70.08 -21.85 -27.76
N LYS A 2 69.08 -22.63 -28.21
CA LYS A 2 67.89 -22.11 -28.88
C LYS A 2 66.80 -21.94 -27.83
N MET A 3 66.35 -20.70 -27.56
CA MET A 3 65.21 -20.40 -26.69
C MET A 3 63.89 -20.73 -27.44
N LYS A 4 63.06 -21.64 -26.86
CA LYS A 4 61.71 -21.90 -27.27
C LYS A 4 60.79 -20.77 -26.76
N LYS A 5 60.14 -20.06 -27.65
CA LYS A 5 59.04 -19.15 -27.34
C LYS A 5 57.76 -19.97 -27.05
N THR A 6 57.30 -19.96 -25.80
CA THR A 6 55.99 -20.44 -25.41
C THR A 6 54.95 -19.35 -25.72
N ARG A 7 53.99 -19.68 -26.57
CA ARG A 7 52.78 -18.85 -26.83
C ARG A 7 51.79 -19.11 -25.71
N PHE A 8 51.35 -18.03 -25.04
CA PHE A 8 50.19 -18.04 -24.18
C PHE A 8 48.91 -17.94 -25.03
N PRO A 9 47.84 -18.68 -24.72
CA PRO A 9 46.58 -18.49 -25.39
C PRO A 9 45.89 -17.22 -24.89
N ALA A 10 45.21 -16.53 -25.80
CA ALA A 10 44.41 -15.34 -25.55
C ALA A 10 43.20 -15.65 -24.63
N PRO A 11 42.78 -14.70 -23.79
CA PRO A 11 41.60 -14.90 -22.96
C PRO A 11 40.36 -14.95 -23.83
N VAL A 12 39.53 -15.98 -23.64
CA VAL A 12 38.20 -16.09 -24.19
C VAL A 12 37.33 -15.04 -23.54
N ALA A 13 36.83 -14.09 -24.33
CA ALA A 13 35.84 -13.12 -23.87
C ALA A 13 34.55 -13.88 -23.56
N ALA A 14 34.23 -14.00 -22.28
CA ALA A 14 32.91 -14.47 -21.85
C ALA A 14 31.90 -13.36 -22.14
N THR A 15 31.10 -13.57 -23.16
CA THR A 15 29.93 -12.73 -23.44
C THR A 15 28.91 -13.01 -22.33
N LEU A 16 28.76 -12.09 -21.39
CA LEU A 16 27.63 -12.13 -20.44
C LEU A 16 26.31 -11.98 -21.22
N LEU A 17 25.59 -13.08 -21.32
CA LEU A 17 24.21 -13.08 -21.80
C LEU A 17 23.34 -12.59 -20.63
N THR A 18 23.05 -11.30 -20.60
CA THR A 18 22.01 -10.73 -19.72
C THR A 18 20.66 -11.25 -20.18
N GLY A 19 20.24 -12.38 -19.62
CA GLY A 19 18.90 -12.92 -19.80
C GLY A 19 17.92 -12.09 -18.99
N LEU A 20 17.31 -11.08 -19.63
CA LEU A 20 16.12 -10.40 -19.11
C LEU A 20 14.95 -11.38 -19.28
N LEU A 21 14.61 -12.13 -18.23
CA LEU A 21 13.41 -12.98 -18.24
C LEU A 21 12.21 -12.04 -18.00
N CYS A 22 11.62 -11.57 -19.11
CA CYS A 22 10.37 -10.84 -19.07
C CYS A 22 9.20 -11.76 -18.72
N CYS A 23 8.26 -11.26 -17.94
CA CYS A 23 7.00 -11.87 -17.56
C CYS A 23 6.31 -12.59 -18.74
N PHE A 24 6.08 -13.89 -18.62
CA PHE A 24 5.18 -14.61 -19.52
C PHE A 24 3.79 -14.70 -18.88
N PRO A 25 2.74 -14.23 -19.55
CA PRO A 25 1.38 -14.46 -19.07
C PRO A 25 1.06 -15.97 -19.20
N VAL A 26 0.75 -16.62 -18.07
CA VAL A 26 0.26 -18.00 -18.08
C VAL A 26 -1.21 -17.98 -18.46
N ASN A 27 -1.50 -18.14 -19.77
CA ASN A 27 -2.86 -18.36 -20.24
C ASN A 27 -3.32 -19.77 -19.87
N LYS A 28 -4.13 -19.91 -18.83
CA LYS A 28 -4.93 -21.12 -18.63
C LYS A 28 -6.15 -21.08 -19.55
N PRO A 29 -6.53 -22.19 -20.22
CA PRO A 29 -7.72 -22.23 -21.03
C PRO A 29 -8.96 -22.00 -20.15
N GLN A 30 -9.69 -20.91 -20.40
CA GLN A 30 -11.00 -20.67 -19.79
C GLN A 30 -12.02 -21.61 -20.43
N ALA A 31 -12.68 -22.41 -19.60
CA ALA A 31 -13.90 -23.10 -20.02
C ALA A 31 -14.99 -22.05 -20.27
N GLN A 32 -15.41 -21.89 -21.51
CA GLN A 32 -16.56 -21.07 -21.86
C GLN A 32 -17.84 -21.75 -21.36
N ILE A 33 -18.47 -21.16 -20.35
CA ILE A 33 -19.86 -21.49 -20.00
C ILE A 33 -20.75 -20.57 -20.83
N ILE A 34 -21.50 -21.12 -21.76
CA ILE A 34 -22.55 -20.40 -22.49
C ILE A 34 -23.75 -20.28 -21.57
N ILE A 35 -24.01 -19.08 -21.07
CA ILE A 35 -25.23 -18.77 -20.30
C ILE A 35 -26.22 -18.11 -21.26
N PHE A 36 -27.37 -18.77 -21.47
CA PHE A 36 -28.50 -18.19 -22.15
C PHE A 36 -29.14 -17.07 -21.31
N GLY A 37 -29.54 -16.02 -22.00
CA GLY A 37 -29.99 -14.73 -21.49
C GLY A 37 -30.98 -14.76 -20.32
N GLY A 38 -30.64 -13.97 -19.34
CA GLY A 38 -31.48 -13.52 -18.24
C GLY A 38 -31.00 -12.14 -17.80
N SER A 39 -31.91 -11.27 -17.49
CA SER A 39 -31.79 -9.87 -17.09
C SER A 39 -30.48 -9.54 -16.41
N SER A 40 -29.78 -8.53 -16.90
CA SER A 40 -28.51 -8.05 -16.35
C SER A 40 -28.70 -7.41 -14.99
N SER A 41 -28.71 -8.22 -13.93
CA SER A 41 -28.30 -7.78 -12.61
C SER A 41 -26.76 -7.72 -12.65
N THR A 42 -26.19 -6.54 -12.59
CA THR A 42 -24.74 -6.38 -12.36
C THR A 42 -24.44 -6.90 -10.95
N SER A 43 -24.16 -8.19 -10.85
CA SER A 43 -23.64 -8.75 -9.60
C SER A 43 -22.29 -8.06 -9.34
N ALA A 44 -22.16 -7.38 -8.20
CA ALA A 44 -20.88 -6.87 -7.76
C ALA A 44 -19.91 -8.05 -7.69
N SER A 45 -18.83 -8.01 -8.45
CA SER A 45 -17.80 -9.04 -8.45
C SER A 45 -16.69 -8.64 -7.48
N THR A 46 -16.09 -9.62 -6.81
CA THR A 46 -14.84 -9.40 -6.07
C THR A 46 -13.82 -8.80 -7.02
N SER A 47 -13.16 -7.73 -6.59
CA SER A 47 -12.08 -7.10 -7.34
C SER A 47 -10.81 -7.02 -6.52
N PHE A 48 -9.68 -7.03 -7.23
CA PHE A 48 -8.36 -7.13 -6.64
C PHE A 48 -7.49 -5.95 -7.08
N GLN A 49 -6.55 -5.59 -6.24
CA GLN A 49 -5.46 -4.69 -6.58
C GLN A 49 -4.19 -5.17 -5.89
N GLY A 50 -3.07 -5.05 -6.57
CA GLY A 50 -1.80 -5.43 -5.96
C GLY A 50 -0.65 -5.30 -6.93
N ASN A 51 0.52 -5.17 -6.37
CA ASN A 51 1.79 -5.32 -7.06
C ASN A 51 2.87 -5.76 -6.05
N ALA A 52 3.96 -6.27 -6.58
CA ALA A 52 5.12 -6.59 -5.78
C ALA A 52 6.38 -6.18 -6.55
N VAL A 53 7.38 -5.70 -5.83
CA VAL A 53 8.65 -5.30 -6.40
C VAL A 53 9.79 -5.63 -5.45
N ALA A 54 10.81 -6.28 -5.96
CA ALA A 54 11.94 -6.68 -5.13
C ALA A 54 12.81 -5.49 -4.73
N VAL A 55 13.13 -4.58 -5.65
CA VAL A 55 13.84 -3.32 -5.35
C VAL A 55 13.19 -2.17 -6.09
N SER A 56 12.89 -1.08 -5.40
CA SER A 56 12.35 0.14 -6.00
C SER A 56 12.79 1.39 -5.27
N GLY A 57 12.72 2.52 -5.96
CA GLY A 57 13.00 3.83 -5.38
C GLY A 57 14.10 4.59 -6.09
N VAL A 58 14.95 5.26 -5.33
CA VAL A 58 16.07 6.08 -5.83
C VAL A 58 17.34 5.71 -5.06
N ALA A 59 18.41 5.40 -5.76
CA ALA A 59 19.74 5.17 -5.19
C ALA A 59 20.74 6.14 -5.81
N ALA A 60 21.45 6.91 -4.99
CA ALA A 60 22.41 7.94 -5.42
C ALA A 60 21.82 8.86 -6.51
N GLY A 61 20.57 9.31 -6.32
CA GLY A 61 19.87 10.18 -7.25
C GLY A 61 19.34 9.51 -8.53
N SER A 62 19.57 8.21 -8.73
CA SER A 62 19.10 7.47 -9.91
C SER A 62 17.92 6.56 -9.56
N PRO A 63 16.85 6.52 -10.38
CA PRO A 63 15.73 5.62 -10.17
C PRO A 63 16.16 4.17 -10.31
N VAL A 64 15.65 3.30 -9.44
CA VAL A 64 15.92 1.86 -9.42
C VAL A 64 14.62 1.07 -9.42
N SER A 65 14.60 -0.04 -10.18
CA SER A 65 13.48 -1.00 -10.20
C SER A 65 14.00 -2.35 -10.65
N VAL A 66 13.87 -3.38 -9.79
CA VAL A 66 14.32 -4.75 -10.06
C VAL A 66 13.20 -5.71 -9.72
N ALA A 67 12.96 -6.69 -10.57
CA ALA A 67 11.92 -7.70 -10.42
C ALA A 67 10.59 -7.04 -9.98
N ASN A 68 10.06 -6.19 -10.86
CA ASN A 68 8.82 -5.45 -10.65
C ASN A 68 7.69 -6.17 -11.39
N CYS A 69 6.76 -6.76 -10.66
CA CYS A 69 5.55 -7.31 -11.23
C CYS A 69 4.66 -6.19 -11.77
N VAL A 70 4.04 -6.44 -12.92
CA VAL A 70 2.98 -5.58 -13.44
C VAL A 70 1.81 -5.59 -12.43
N ALA A 71 1.14 -4.44 -12.28
CA ALA A 71 -0.03 -4.35 -11.40
C ALA A 71 -1.07 -5.43 -11.74
N LEU A 72 -1.63 -6.04 -10.70
CA LEU A 72 -2.65 -7.08 -10.84
C LEU A 72 -3.91 -6.51 -11.50
N ALA A 73 -4.51 -7.27 -12.41
CA ALA A 73 -5.80 -6.91 -12.97
C ALA A 73 -6.90 -6.97 -11.89
N ALA A 74 -7.90 -6.09 -11.98
CA ALA A 74 -9.02 -6.09 -11.03
C ALA A 74 -9.83 -7.40 -11.03
N SER A 75 -9.76 -8.20 -12.11
CA SER A 75 -10.36 -9.54 -12.19
C SER A 75 -9.52 -10.63 -11.50
N GLY A 76 -8.35 -10.29 -10.95
CA GLY A 76 -7.39 -11.25 -10.41
C GLY A 76 -6.45 -11.82 -11.47
N GLY A 77 -5.80 -12.90 -11.13
CA GLY A 77 -4.78 -13.58 -11.94
C GLY A 77 -3.47 -13.74 -11.17
N ALA A 78 -2.37 -13.92 -11.89
CA ALA A 78 -1.04 -14.03 -11.32
C ALA A 78 -0.05 -13.20 -12.15
N GLN A 79 0.88 -12.57 -11.47
CA GLN A 79 2.02 -11.84 -12.04
C GLN A 79 3.28 -12.24 -11.30
N GLU A 80 4.39 -12.34 -12.01
CA GLU A 80 5.68 -12.72 -11.44
C GLU A 80 6.79 -11.94 -12.15
N ALA A 81 7.85 -11.61 -11.42
CA ALA A 81 9.08 -11.07 -11.97
C ALA A 81 10.28 -11.58 -11.17
N ALA A 82 11.39 -11.83 -11.86
CA ALA A 82 12.62 -12.28 -11.23
C ALA A 82 13.84 -11.66 -11.93
N ALA A 83 14.93 -11.51 -11.19
CA ALA A 83 16.22 -11.09 -11.69
C ALA A 83 17.34 -11.77 -10.91
N LEU A 84 18.49 -12.00 -11.57
CA LEU A 84 19.69 -12.59 -10.97
C LEU A 84 20.84 -11.58 -11.06
N GLU A 85 21.60 -11.45 -9.96
CA GLU A 85 22.83 -10.67 -9.83
C GLU A 85 22.82 -9.32 -10.58
N THR A 86 22.17 -8.33 -10.00
CA THR A 86 21.97 -7.06 -10.66
C THR A 86 22.80 -5.96 -9.96
N SER A 87 23.70 -5.33 -10.70
CA SER A 87 24.24 -4.02 -10.32
C SER A 87 23.20 -2.99 -10.73
N VAL A 88 22.47 -2.44 -9.75
CA VAL A 88 21.25 -1.66 -9.98
C VAL A 88 21.57 -0.19 -10.19
N ALA A 89 22.51 0.34 -9.40
CA ALA A 89 22.97 1.72 -9.43
C ALA A 89 24.37 1.82 -8.82
N SER A 90 24.99 3.00 -8.89
CA SER A 90 26.25 3.24 -8.18
C SER A 90 26.10 2.95 -6.70
N GLY A 91 26.88 2.00 -6.19
CA GLY A 91 26.85 1.58 -4.78
C GLY A 91 25.72 0.62 -4.40
N LEU A 92 24.84 0.17 -5.32
CA LEU A 92 23.79 -0.80 -5.04
C LEU A 92 23.93 -2.05 -5.90
N THR A 93 24.13 -3.18 -5.24
CA THR A 93 24.10 -4.51 -5.86
C THR A 93 23.14 -5.42 -5.09
N VAL A 94 22.45 -6.28 -5.80
CA VAL A 94 21.56 -7.31 -5.25
C VAL A 94 21.81 -8.62 -5.97
N GLY A 95 21.63 -9.74 -5.27
CA GLY A 95 21.68 -11.08 -5.84
C GLY A 95 20.35 -11.49 -6.47
N ALA A 96 19.87 -12.69 -6.15
CA ALA A 96 18.58 -13.15 -6.66
C ALA A 96 17.44 -12.31 -6.10
N SER A 97 16.57 -11.85 -6.98
CA SER A 97 15.40 -11.04 -6.68
C SER A 97 14.16 -11.68 -7.27
N HIS A 98 13.07 -11.72 -6.51
CA HIS A 98 11.80 -12.30 -6.96
C HIS A 98 10.65 -11.47 -6.41
N SER A 99 9.58 -11.36 -7.19
CA SER A 99 8.30 -10.82 -6.75
C SER A 99 7.15 -11.56 -7.41
N ALA A 100 6.05 -11.74 -6.69
CA ALA A 100 4.86 -12.40 -7.20
C ALA A 100 3.60 -11.77 -6.59
N VAL A 101 2.54 -11.74 -7.38
CA VAL A 101 1.19 -11.36 -6.94
C VAL A 101 0.21 -12.35 -7.53
N ILE A 102 -0.68 -12.88 -6.71
CA ILE A 102 -1.72 -13.80 -7.14
C ILE A 102 -3.05 -13.44 -6.47
N ALA A 103 -4.15 -13.49 -7.23
CA ALA A 103 -5.49 -13.27 -6.71
C ALA A 103 -6.52 -14.07 -7.48
N GLY A 104 -7.52 -14.56 -6.75
CA GLY A 104 -8.66 -15.27 -7.33
C GLY A 104 -9.65 -15.70 -6.26
N GLY A 105 -10.91 -15.85 -6.66
CA GLY A 105 -11.98 -16.20 -5.72
C GLY A 105 -12.18 -15.12 -4.65
N THR A 106 -11.84 -15.43 -3.43
CA THR A 106 -11.97 -14.56 -2.26
C THR A 106 -10.64 -14.25 -1.58
N GLU A 107 -9.50 -14.53 -2.23
CA GLU A 107 -8.18 -14.41 -1.65
C GLU A 107 -7.20 -13.78 -2.63
N ALA A 108 -6.23 -13.06 -2.09
CA ALA A 108 -5.12 -12.50 -2.85
C ALA A 108 -3.87 -12.44 -1.96
N SER A 109 -2.70 -12.61 -2.57
CA SER A 109 -1.41 -12.48 -1.89
C SER A 109 -0.39 -11.78 -2.79
N ALA A 110 0.57 -11.12 -2.14
CA ALA A 110 1.73 -10.51 -2.77
C ALA A 110 2.97 -10.82 -1.96
N GLU A 111 4.08 -11.07 -2.62
CA GLU A 111 5.38 -11.29 -1.99
C GLU A 111 6.51 -10.67 -2.81
N ALA A 112 7.55 -10.24 -2.12
CA ALA A 112 8.77 -9.77 -2.76
C ALA A 112 9.99 -10.12 -1.92
N SER A 113 11.04 -10.62 -2.55
CA SER A 113 12.25 -11.04 -1.88
C SER A 113 13.51 -10.62 -2.62
N VAL A 114 14.57 -10.40 -1.87
CA VAL A 114 15.91 -10.04 -2.37
C VAL A 114 16.96 -10.76 -1.53
N ALA A 115 17.87 -11.44 -2.21
CA ALA A 115 19.07 -12.01 -1.59
C ALA A 115 20.29 -11.12 -1.82
N ASN A 116 21.25 -11.19 -0.90
CA ASN A 116 22.56 -10.51 -1.00
C ASN A 116 22.43 -9.00 -1.29
N VAL A 117 21.67 -8.30 -0.48
CA VAL A 117 21.59 -6.83 -0.54
C VAL A 117 22.93 -6.24 -0.12
N ASN A 118 23.49 -5.36 -0.94
CA ASN A 118 24.66 -4.56 -0.60
C ASN A 118 24.46 -3.12 -1.12
N LEU A 119 24.25 -2.20 -0.20
CA LEU A 119 24.06 -0.78 -0.48
C LEU A 119 25.20 0.02 0.20
N VAL A 120 25.94 0.76 -0.61
CA VAL A 120 26.98 1.68 -0.16
C VAL A 120 26.50 3.11 -0.41
N ILE A 121 26.28 3.85 0.65
CA ILE A 121 25.88 5.26 0.62
C ILE A 121 27.11 6.11 0.83
N ALA A 122 27.49 6.91 -0.17
CA ALA A 122 28.60 7.84 -0.05
C ALA A 122 28.16 9.07 0.77
N SER A 123 28.89 9.38 1.84
CA SER A 123 28.64 10.59 2.62
C SER A 123 29.34 11.80 2.02
N PHE A 124 28.66 12.94 1.98
CA PHE A 124 29.22 14.22 1.52
C PHE A 124 30.33 14.74 2.46
N PHE A 125 30.32 14.35 3.73
CA PHE A 125 31.27 14.81 4.74
C PHE A 125 32.46 13.87 4.97
N GLY A 126 32.63 12.87 4.11
CA GLY A 126 33.67 11.84 4.27
C GLY A 126 33.19 10.67 5.14
N GLY A 127 33.62 9.48 4.80
CA GLY A 127 33.03 8.23 5.29
C GLY A 127 31.88 7.80 4.39
N GLY A 128 31.14 6.80 4.80
CA GLY A 128 29.98 6.30 4.07
C GLY A 128 29.26 5.28 4.92
N THR A 129 27.99 5.06 4.63
CA THR A 129 27.22 4.01 5.29
C THR A 129 27.14 2.80 4.37
N THR A 130 27.42 1.62 4.92
CA THR A 130 27.22 0.33 4.25
C THR A 130 26.07 -0.40 4.90
N ILE A 131 25.12 -0.87 4.08
CA ILE A 131 23.98 -1.67 4.53
C ILE A 131 24.01 -2.97 3.74
N MET A 132 24.12 -4.07 4.44
CA MET A 132 24.12 -5.42 3.86
C MET A 132 23.04 -6.27 4.53
N ALA A 133 22.41 -7.15 3.75
CA ALA A 133 21.54 -8.18 4.26
C ALA A 133 21.68 -9.44 3.41
N ASP A 134 21.67 -10.61 4.06
CA ASP A 134 21.74 -11.89 3.34
C ASP A 134 20.45 -12.14 2.58
N PHE A 135 19.32 -11.80 3.22
CA PHE A 135 17.99 -11.99 2.64
C PHE A 135 16.97 -11.06 3.27
N VAL A 136 16.08 -10.51 2.46
CA VAL A 136 14.89 -9.75 2.88
C VAL A 136 13.67 -10.24 2.12
N MET A 137 12.52 -10.39 2.80
CA MET A 137 11.27 -10.81 2.17
C MET A 137 10.06 -10.22 2.90
N SER A 138 9.17 -9.65 2.14
CA SER A 138 7.83 -9.21 2.58
C SER A 138 6.76 -10.11 2.01
N HIS A 139 5.67 -10.24 2.76
CA HIS A 139 4.46 -10.96 2.37
C HIS A 139 3.23 -10.17 2.81
N ALA A 140 2.24 -10.10 1.95
CA ALA A 140 0.96 -9.43 2.21
C ALA A 140 -0.19 -10.28 1.68
N GLU A 141 -1.27 -10.36 2.43
CA GLU A 141 -2.47 -11.13 2.10
C GLU A 141 -3.72 -10.26 2.21
N ALA A 142 -4.71 -10.58 1.39
CA ALA A 142 -6.03 -10.00 1.45
C ALA A 142 -7.08 -11.10 1.22
N ALA A 143 -8.14 -11.10 2.01
CA ALA A 143 -9.20 -12.09 1.89
C ALA A 143 -10.58 -11.48 2.12
N CYS A 144 -11.61 -12.06 1.49
CA CYS A 144 -13.00 -11.77 1.78
C CYS A 144 -13.53 -12.79 2.79
N VAL A 145 -13.69 -12.37 4.03
CA VAL A 145 -14.25 -13.20 5.10
C VAL A 145 -15.66 -12.72 5.39
N ALA A 146 -16.66 -13.55 5.13
CA ALA A 146 -18.08 -13.21 5.27
C ALA A 146 -18.49 -11.91 4.51
N GLY A 147 -17.89 -11.67 3.34
CA GLY A 147 -18.15 -10.47 2.54
C GLY A 147 -17.38 -9.22 2.96
N VAL A 148 -16.50 -9.35 3.95
CA VAL A 148 -15.67 -8.25 4.47
C VAL A 148 -14.22 -8.44 4.02
N ALA A 149 -13.61 -7.38 3.53
CA ALA A 149 -12.19 -7.38 3.20
C ALA A 149 -11.34 -7.36 4.47
N THR A 150 -10.48 -8.36 4.60
CA THR A 150 -9.45 -8.44 5.64
C THR A 150 -8.08 -8.41 4.97
N VAL A 151 -7.13 -7.72 5.57
CA VAL A 151 -5.74 -7.68 5.09
C VAL A 151 -4.79 -7.98 6.23
N SER A 152 -3.72 -8.68 5.93
CA SER A 152 -2.63 -8.97 6.85
C SER A 152 -1.30 -8.96 6.10
N GLY A 153 -0.23 -8.67 6.82
CA GLY A 153 1.09 -8.70 6.22
C GLY A 153 2.19 -8.79 7.26
N SER A 154 3.31 -9.31 6.83
CA SER A 154 4.49 -9.46 7.68
C SER A 154 5.76 -9.46 6.83
N VAL A 155 6.87 -9.15 7.47
CA VAL A 155 8.19 -9.49 6.97
C VAL A 155 8.45 -10.94 7.32
N VAL A 156 8.58 -11.79 6.31
CA VAL A 156 8.88 -13.22 6.46
C VAL A 156 10.32 -13.42 6.90
N GLY A 157 11.22 -12.53 6.46
CA GLY A 157 12.61 -12.58 6.89
C GLY A 157 13.37 -11.30 6.53
N VAL A 158 14.16 -10.84 7.51
CA VAL A 158 15.33 -9.97 7.30
C VAL A 158 16.49 -10.63 8.03
N THR A 159 17.41 -11.24 7.30
CA THR A 159 18.51 -11.98 7.88
C THR A 159 19.86 -11.36 7.51
N GLY A 160 20.83 -11.48 8.41
CA GLY A 160 22.17 -10.96 8.18
C GLY A 160 22.24 -9.45 7.98
N LEU A 161 21.28 -8.68 8.54
CA LEU A 161 21.29 -7.23 8.42
C LEU A 161 22.47 -6.62 9.19
N VAL A 162 23.39 -6.04 8.45
CA VAL A 162 24.60 -5.39 8.99
C VAL A 162 24.63 -3.95 8.49
N ILE A 163 24.82 -3.00 9.40
CA ILE A 163 25.00 -1.58 9.10
C ILE A 163 26.37 -1.15 9.61
N ASN A 164 27.24 -0.67 8.74
CA ASN A 164 28.61 -0.25 9.05
C ASN A 164 29.39 -1.33 9.83
N GLY A 165 29.24 -2.60 9.44
CA GLY A 165 29.89 -3.75 10.08
C GLY A 165 29.24 -4.19 11.40
N GLN A 166 28.17 -3.57 11.86
CA GLN A 166 27.45 -3.93 13.08
C GLN A 166 26.17 -4.70 12.76
N LEU A 167 25.99 -5.85 13.37
CA LEU A 167 24.77 -6.65 13.23
C LEU A 167 23.59 -5.92 13.87
N VAL A 168 22.49 -5.79 13.14
CA VAL A 168 21.24 -5.17 13.60
C VAL A 168 20.30 -6.24 14.14
N ALA A 169 19.83 -6.05 15.36
CA ALA A 169 18.79 -6.90 15.93
C ALA A 169 17.43 -6.60 15.28
N VAL A 170 16.93 -7.54 14.49
CA VAL A 170 15.60 -7.48 13.90
C VAL A 170 14.57 -8.00 14.90
N THR A 171 13.66 -7.16 15.35
CA THR A 171 12.70 -7.49 16.42
C THR A 171 11.44 -8.17 15.90
N GLY A 172 11.17 -8.10 14.60
CA GLY A 172 9.91 -8.54 13.99
C GLY A 172 8.73 -7.55 14.18
N ALA A 173 8.89 -6.52 15.01
CA ALA A 173 7.86 -5.50 15.17
C ALA A 173 7.67 -4.70 13.87
N ALA A 174 6.44 -4.27 13.61
CA ALA A 174 6.16 -3.37 12.49
C ALA A 174 6.84 -2.01 12.72
N ASN A 175 7.34 -1.43 11.64
CA ASN A 175 7.93 -0.09 11.61
C ASN A 175 9.14 0.10 12.56
N GLN A 176 9.99 -0.94 12.71
CA GLN A 176 11.22 -0.79 13.49
C GLN A 176 12.19 0.17 12.79
N VAL A 177 12.58 1.26 13.47
CA VAL A 177 13.48 2.28 12.92
C VAL A 177 14.88 2.13 13.49
N VAL A 178 15.88 2.21 12.61
CA VAL A 178 17.31 2.27 12.95
C VAL A 178 17.90 3.53 12.33
N PHE A 179 18.39 4.46 13.16
CA PHE A 179 19.02 5.69 12.68
C PHE A 179 20.44 5.44 12.22
N LEU A 180 20.83 6.06 11.10
CA LEU A 180 22.19 6.06 10.56
C LEU A 180 23.00 7.22 11.13
N SER A 181 24.30 7.06 11.19
CA SER A 181 25.21 8.07 11.78
C SER A 181 25.31 9.36 10.96
N ASP A 182 24.91 9.32 9.70
CA ASP A 182 24.97 10.43 8.72
C ASP A 182 23.63 11.17 8.55
N GLY A 183 22.62 10.82 9.38
CA GLY A 183 21.32 11.50 9.42
C GLY A 183 20.20 10.79 8.64
N GLY A 184 20.52 9.67 7.98
CA GLY A 184 19.52 8.79 7.38
C GLY A 184 18.89 7.83 8.41
N TYR A 185 18.02 6.95 7.93
CA TYR A 185 17.42 5.89 8.72
C TYR A 185 17.02 4.69 7.87
N VAL A 186 16.86 3.56 8.55
CA VAL A 186 16.34 2.32 7.98
C VAL A 186 15.06 1.95 8.71
N ILE A 187 14.00 1.63 7.97
CA ILE A 187 12.78 1.07 8.53
C ILE A 187 12.74 -0.41 8.16
N ILE A 188 12.60 -1.27 9.17
CA ILE A 188 12.46 -2.71 9.01
C ILE A 188 10.99 -3.06 9.24
N ASN A 189 10.42 -3.91 8.39
CA ASN A 189 9.00 -4.29 8.47
C ASN A 189 8.08 -3.07 8.45
N GLU A 190 8.31 -2.16 7.49
CA GLU A 190 7.45 -1.01 7.30
C GLU A 190 6.08 -1.47 6.79
N GLN A 191 5.03 -1.13 7.52
CA GLN A 191 3.66 -1.51 7.18
C GLN A 191 2.76 -0.31 7.14
N SER A 192 1.93 -0.25 6.11
CA SER A 192 0.83 0.69 5.99
C SER A 192 -0.43 -0.04 5.56
N THR A 193 -1.55 0.25 6.22
CA THR A 193 -2.85 -0.32 5.91
C THR A 193 -3.87 0.77 5.67
N GLY A 194 -4.78 0.54 4.74
CA GLY A 194 -5.89 1.44 4.46
C GLY A 194 -6.93 0.75 3.58
N PHE A 195 -8.19 0.77 4.01
CA PHE A 195 -9.37 0.40 3.22
C PHE A 195 -9.25 -0.92 2.42
N GLY A 196 -8.89 -2.00 3.09
CA GLY A 196 -8.78 -3.30 2.43
C GLY A 196 -7.51 -3.45 1.58
N VAL A 197 -6.52 -2.58 1.76
CA VAL A 197 -5.19 -2.66 1.14
C VAL A 197 -4.12 -2.65 2.22
N ILE A 198 -3.10 -3.44 2.04
CA ILE A 198 -1.88 -3.42 2.87
C ILE A 198 -0.65 -3.31 1.97
N THR A 199 0.31 -2.51 2.41
CA THR A 199 1.67 -2.50 1.86
C THR A 199 2.64 -2.90 2.97
N VAL A 200 3.53 -3.83 2.64
CA VAL A 200 4.63 -4.28 3.51
C VAL A 200 5.93 -4.10 2.78
N ASN A 201 6.85 -3.32 3.35
CA ASN A 201 8.22 -3.18 2.88
C ASN A 201 9.15 -3.88 3.86
N ALA A 202 9.93 -4.85 3.38
CA ALA A 202 10.83 -5.61 4.27
C ALA A 202 11.95 -4.74 4.84
N LEU A 203 12.56 -3.92 3.99
CA LEU A 203 13.62 -2.98 4.37
C LEU A 203 13.48 -1.70 3.54
N HIS A 204 13.38 -0.56 4.20
CA HIS A 204 13.31 0.75 3.56
C HIS A 204 14.43 1.65 4.06
N VAL A 205 15.30 2.10 3.17
CA VAL A 205 16.47 2.93 3.47
C VAL A 205 16.23 4.34 2.95
N VAL A 206 16.36 5.32 3.83
CA VAL A 206 16.20 6.74 3.51
C VAL A 206 17.43 7.51 3.96
N ASP A 207 18.08 8.19 3.02
CA ASP A 207 19.09 9.20 3.25
C ASP A 207 18.92 10.32 2.23
N MET A 208 18.26 11.39 2.65
CA MET A 208 17.92 12.50 1.76
C MET A 208 19.14 13.29 1.31
N PHE A 209 20.21 13.33 2.12
CA PHE A 209 21.44 14.05 1.78
C PHE A 209 22.26 13.31 0.72
N ALA A 210 22.22 11.99 0.74
CA ALA A 210 22.85 11.14 -0.26
C ALA A 210 21.95 10.85 -1.48
N GLY A 211 20.72 11.35 -1.49
CA GLY A 211 19.74 11.05 -2.55
C GLY A 211 19.33 9.58 -2.59
N VAL A 212 19.17 8.96 -1.43
CA VAL A 212 18.78 7.56 -1.28
C VAL A 212 17.37 7.49 -0.66
N ASN A 213 16.50 6.78 -1.35
CA ASN A 213 15.17 6.38 -0.88
C ASN A 213 14.84 5.06 -1.58
N VAL A 214 15.27 3.94 -1.01
CA VAL A 214 15.22 2.61 -1.64
C VAL A 214 14.48 1.64 -0.74
N VAL A 215 13.55 0.90 -1.33
CA VAL A 215 12.82 -0.20 -0.70
C VAL A 215 13.32 -1.52 -1.26
N PHE A 216 13.58 -2.47 -0.38
CA PHE A 216 13.89 -3.86 -0.68
C PHE A 216 12.75 -4.74 -0.18
N GLY A 217 12.14 -5.51 -1.07
CA GLY A 217 10.99 -6.36 -0.79
C GLY A 217 9.74 -5.54 -0.46
N SER A 218 9.01 -5.05 -1.46
CA SER A 218 7.72 -4.38 -1.30
C SER A 218 6.60 -5.25 -1.83
N ALA A 219 5.61 -5.55 -0.99
CA ALA A 219 4.41 -6.30 -1.32
C ALA A 219 3.17 -5.46 -0.99
N THR A 220 2.35 -5.18 -1.99
CA THR A 220 1.07 -4.46 -1.85
C THR A 220 -0.06 -5.34 -2.35
N ILE A 221 -1.10 -5.50 -1.54
CA ILE A 221 -2.29 -6.28 -1.91
C ILE A 221 -3.55 -5.68 -1.32
N GLY A 222 -4.64 -5.78 -2.06
CA GLY A 222 -5.96 -5.37 -1.61
C GLY A 222 -7.06 -6.14 -2.31
N ILE A 223 -8.20 -6.22 -1.65
CA ILE A 223 -9.39 -6.89 -2.12
C ILE A 223 -10.64 -6.04 -1.84
N THR A 224 -11.52 -5.98 -2.82
CA THR A 224 -12.88 -5.47 -2.62
C THR A 224 -13.83 -6.65 -2.78
N CYS A 225 -14.55 -6.99 -1.72
CA CYS A 225 -15.41 -8.16 -1.71
C CYS A 225 -16.68 -7.92 -2.56
N ALA A 226 -17.07 -8.93 -3.32
CA ALA A 226 -18.40 -8.97 -3.89
C ALA A 226 -19.42 -8.92 -2.75
N SER A 227 -20.40 -8.04 -2.86
CA SER A 227 -21.54 -8.07 -1.94
C SER A 227 -22.20 -9.45 -2.04
N ALA A 228 -22.23 -10.20 -0.93
CA ALA A 228 -22.93 -11.45 -0.89
C ALA A 228 -24.41 -11.17 -1.21
N THR A 229 -24.92 -11.73 -2.31
CA THR A 229 -26.35 -11.69 -2.62
C THR A 229 -27.08 -12.66 -1.68
N THR A 230 -27.05 -12.38 -0.39
CA THR A 230 -28.03 -12.94 0.52
C THR A 230 -29.24 -12.03 0.44
N THR A 231 -30.39 -12.60 0.14
CA THR A 231 -31.73 -11.99 0.24
C THR A 231 -32.08 -11.67 1.71
N GLN A 232 -31.19 -10.95 2.38
CA GLN A 232 -31.45 -10.26 3.63
C GLN A 232 -30.61 -8.99 3.59
N SER A 233 -31.27 -7.86 3.45
CA SER A 233 -30.69 -6.54 3.52
C SER A 233 -30.01 -6.37 4.88
N THR A 234 -28.70 -6.63 4.96
CA THR A 234 -27.87 -6.32 6.12
C THR A 234 -27.10 -5.01 5.90
N GLY A 235 -27.47 -4.24 4.90
CA GLY A 235 -27.02 -2.86 4.75
C GLY A 235 -27.70 -1.94 5.77
N PRO A 236 -27.13 -0.77 6.05
CA PRO A 236 -27.78 0.22 6.89
C PRO A 236 -29.19 0.52 6.37
N ALA A 237 -30.16 0.52 7.28
CA ALA A 237 -31.53 0.88 6.93
C ALA A 237 -31.62 2.38 6.60
N GLU A 238 -32.73 2.82 5.99
CA GLU A 238 -32.92 4.25 5.64
C GLU A 238 -32.84 5.20 6.84
N CYS A 239 -33.06 4.71 8.03
CA CYS A 239 -32.95 5.44 9.28
C CYS A 239 -31.52 5.48 9.85
N ASP A 240 -30.59 4.66 9.33
CA ASP A 240 -29.19 4.71 9.71
C ASP A 240 -28.47 5.71 8.81
N PHE A 241 -27.97 6.79 9.40
CA PHE A 241 -27.18 7.78 8.70
C PHE A 241 -26.22 8.49 9.67
N VAL A 242 -25.23 9.13 9.13
CA VAL A 242 -24.25 9.90 9.89
C VAL A 242 -24.19 11.34 9.44
N THR A 243 -24.00 12.24 10.39
CA THR A 243 -23.71 13.65 10.14
C THR A 243 -22.56 14.10 11.04
N GLY A 244 -21.77 15.04 10.57
CA GLY A 244 -20.70 15.57 11.41
C GLY A 244 -19.86 16.63 10.72
N GLY A 245 -19.02 17.25 11.53
CA GLY A 245 -18.05 18.22 11.07
C GLY A 245 -17.05 18.57 12.15
N GLY A 246 -15.90 19.06 11.73
CA GLY A 246 -14.85 19.39 12.64
C GLY A 246 -13.51 19.57 11.96
N TRP A 247 -12.48 19.25 12.69
CA TRP A 247 -11.11 19.30 12.19
C TRP A 247 -10.24 18.20 12.81
N ILE A 248 -9.23 17.81 12.07
CA ILE A 248 -8.18 16.85 12.45
C ILE A 248 -6.79 17.46 12.24
N THR A 249 -5.78 16.89 12.87
CA THR A 249 -4.36 17.23 12.65
C THR A 249 -3.54 16.06 12.10
N GLY A 250 -4.14 14.89 11.94
CA GLY A 250 -3.51 13.72 11.33
C GLY A 250 -3.44 13.82 9.80
N THR A 251 -2.89 14.92 9.29
CA THR A 251 -2.60 15.16 7.87
C THR A 251 -1.13 14.87 7.59
N PRO A 252 -0.73 14.63 6.34
CA PRO A 252 0.68 14.41 5.99
C PRO A 252 1.62 15.53 6.43
N SER A 253 1.12 16.77 6.51
CA SER A 253 1.90 17.93 6.97
C SER A 253 1.83 18.16 8.49
N GLY A 254 0.95 17.43 9.20
CA GLY A 254 0.60 17.72 10.60
C GLY A 254 -0.24 19.00 10.80
N ALA A 255 -0.58 19.71 9.70
CA ALA A 255 -1.41 20.89 9.76
C ALA A 255 -2.89 20.51 9.96
N LYS A 256 -3.67 21.49 10.40
CA LYS A 256 -5.12 21.33 10.58
C LYS A 256 -5.81 21.11 9.23
N ALA A 257 -6.75 20.17 9.20
CA ALA A 257 -7.71 20.05 8.12
C ALA A 257 -9.14 20.09 8.66
N ASN A 258 -10.01 20.85 7.98
CA ASN A 258 -11.42 20.96 8.31
C ASN A 258 -12.26 20.06 7.42
N PHE A 259 -13.34 19.51 7.96
CA PHE A 259 -14.28 18.73 7.20
C PHE A 259 -15.74 18.98 7.61
N GLY A 260 -16.64 18.70 6.67
CA GLY A 260 -18.07 18.49 6.91
C GLY A 260 -18.50 17.24 6.16
N VAL A 261 -19.16 16.34 6.84
CA VAL A 261 -19.53 15.02 6.31
C VAL A 261 -20.97 14.66 6.65
N ALA A 262 -21.66 14.04 5.70
CA ALA A 262 -22.92 13.34 5.92
C ALA A 262 -23.02 12.17 4.97
N GLY A 263 -23.68 11.09 5.38
CA GLY A 263 -23.98 9.94 4.51
C GLY A 263 -25.08 9.07 5.07
N GLY A 264 -25.81 8.43 4.18
CA GLY A 264 -26.90 7.53 4.51
C GLY A 264 -27.66 7.04 3.28
N ILE A 265 -28.75 6.33 3.53
CA ILE A 265 -29.67 5.84 2.51
C ILE A 265 -31.02 6.52 2.71
N LYS A 266 -31.62 7.05 1.64
CA LYS A 266 -32.95 7.65 1.64
C LYS A 266 -33.69 7.29 0.36
N ASN A 267 -34.89 6.74 0.49
CA ASN A 267 -35.71 6.27 -0.63
C ASN A 267 -34.92 5.29 -1.56
N GLY A 268 -34.14 4.41 -0.97
CA GLY A 268 -33.29 3.44 -1.70
C GLY A 268 -32.09 4.02 -2.44
N ALA A 269 -31.79 5.31 -2.25
CA ALA A 269 -30.63 5.96 -2.87
C ALA A 269 -29.65 6.49 -1.81
N PHE A 270 -28.36 6.48 -2.14
CA PHE A 270 -27.35 7.10 -1.31
C PHE A 270 -27.48 8.61 -1.33
N TRP A 271 -27.34 9.25 -0.18
CA TRP A 271 -27.34 10.70 -0.03
C TRP A 271 -26.25 11.15 0.94
N GLY A 272 -25.87 12.39 0.86
CA GLY A 272 -24.91 12.98 1.78
C GLY A 272 -24.10 14.10 1.17
N HIS A 273 -23.08 14.53 1.89
CA HIS A 273 -22.10 15.50 1.39
C HIS A 273 -20.76 15.30 2.04
N LEU A 274 -19.71 15.75 1.34
CA LEU A 274 -18.35 15.85 1.83
C LEU A 274 -17.75 17.16 1.36
N ASN A 275 -17.25 17.96 2.32
CA ASN A 275 -16.29 19.03 2.08
C ASN A 275 -15.09 18.81 2.99
N TYR A 276 -13.88 18.92 2.44
CA TYR A 276 -12.64 18.75 3.18
C TYR A 276 -11.61 19.75 2.69
N ILE A 277 -10.90 20.39 3.62
CA ILE A 277 -9.85 21.39 3.34
C ILE A 277 -8.65 21.07 4.21
N ASP A 278 -7.54 20.69 3.59
CA ASP A 278 -6.24 20.57 4.25
C ASP A 278 -5.51 21.92 4.18
N HIS A 279 -5.37 22.59 5.32
CA HIS A 279 -4.71 23.89 5.38
C HIS A 279 -3.18 23.82 5.20
N GLY A 280 -2.58 22.65 5.34
CA GLY A 280 -1.14 22.45 5.12
C GLY A 280 -0.77 22.41 3.64
N SER A 281 -1.53 21.67 2.84
CA SER A 281 -1.34 21.56 1.40
C SER A 281 -2.15 22.57 0.60
N GLY A 282 -3.19 23.17 1.19
CA GLY A 282 -4.18 24.01 0.51
C GLY A 282 -5.18 23.19 -0.32
N MET A 283 -5.23 21.86 -0.16
CA MET A 283 -6.10 21.00 -0.95
C MET A 283 -7.56 21.14 -0.54
N HIS A 284 -8.43 21.25 -1.54
CA HIS A 284 -9.87 21.29 -1.40
C HIS A 284 -10.51 20.06 -2.03
N VAL A 285 -11.31 19.33 -1.25
CA VAL A 285 -12.10 18.19 -1.73
C VAL A 285 -13.57 18.48 -1.55
N LYS A 286 -14.33 18.36 -2.63
CA LYS A 286 -15.77 18.56 -2.63
C LYS A 286 -16.46 17.37 -3.29
N GLN A 287 -17.43 16.80 -2.61
CA GLN A 287 -18.27 15.72 -3.14
C GLN A 287 -19.04 16.16 -4.38
N THR A 288 -19.15 15.24 -5.34
CA THR A 288 -20.02 15.35 -6.54
C THR A 288 -21.15 14.33 -6.51
N ALA A 289 -20.95 13.16 -5.91
CA ALA A 289 -21.97 12.15 -5.65
C ALA A 289 -21.57 11.25 -4.47
N VAL A 290 -22.56 10.69 -3.78
CA VAL A 290 -22.37 9.59 -2.82
C VAL A 290 -22.56 8.28 -3.58
N THR A 291 -21.61 7.37 -3.50
CA THR A 291 -21.59 6.11 -4.25
C THR A 291 -21.70 4.88 -3.36
N GLY A 292 -21.54 5.04 -2.05
CA GLY A 292 -21.69 3.96 -1.08
C GLY A 292 -21.91 4.44 0.33
N TYR A 293 -22.61 3.63 1.13
CA TYR A 293 -22.77 3.78 2.57
C TYR A 293 -22.87 2.41 3.21
N ALA A 294 -21.99 2.10 4.17
CA ALA A 294 -21.89 0.79 4.78
C ALA A 294 -21.50 0.86 6.26
N PHE A 295 -21.79 -0.21 7.01
CA PHE A 295 -21.22 -0.44 8.32
C PHE A 295 -19.69 -0.65 8.21
N ASP A 296 -18.94 -0.17 9.20
CA ASP A 296 -17.57 -0.66 9.41
C ASP A 296 -17.65 -2.05 10.08
N PRO A 297 -17.10 -3.08 9.46
CA PRO A 297 -17.18 -4.43 10.01
C PRO A 297 -16.40 -4.62 11.33
N ASN A 298 -15.43 -3.73 11.58
CA ASN A 298 -14.55 -3.82 12.74
C ASN A 298 -15.04 -2.97 13.92
N ASP A 299 -15.99 -2.05 13.68
CA ASP A 299 -16.43 -1.09 14.68
C ASP A 299 -17.89 -0.67 14.43
N PRO A 300 -18.86 -1.09 15.27
CA PRO A 300 -20.28 -0.83 15.08
C PRO A 300 -20.65 0.65 15.22
N ASP A 301 -19.79 1.47 15.79
CA ASP A 301 -19.97 2.91 15.93
C ASP A 301 -19.40 3.70 14.76
N CYS A 302 -18.90 3.00 13.74
CA CYS A 302 -18.32 3.59 12.55
C CYS A 302 -19.16 3.33 11.29
N ARG A 303 -19.06 4.25 10.34
CA ARG A 303 -19.61 4.12 8.97
C ARG A 303 -18.56 4.42 7.94
N ILE A 304 -18.63 3.72 6.83
CA ILE A 304 -17.81 3.94 5.64
C ILE A 304 -18.68 4.55 4.56
N ILE A 305 -18.25 5.68 4.00
CA ILE A 305 -18.97 6.41 2.97
C ILE A 305 -18.05 6.59 1.77
N ASP A 306 -18.51 6.16 0.61
CA ASP A 306 -17.78 6.33 -0.64
C ASP A 306 -18.38 7.50 -1.43
N TYR A 307 -17.49 8.33 -2.01
CA TYR A 307 -17.86 9.51 -2.77
C TYR A 307 -17.11 9.58 -4.11
N ASN A 308 -17.81 10.07 -5.13
CA ASN A 308 -17.13 10.77 -6.22
C ASN A 308 -16.88 12.21 -5.76
N VAL A 309 -15.70 12.72 -6.01
CA VAL A 309 -15.26 14.05 -5.55
C VAL A 309 -14.56 14.85 -6.65
N SER A 310 -14.50 16.16 -6.44
CA SER A 310 -13.55 17.05 -7.09
C SER A 310 -12.43 17.33 -6.11
N ILE A 311 -11.19 17.04 -6.48
CA ILE A 311 -9.95 17.33 -5.72
C ILE A 311 -9.27 18.48 -6.46
N ASP A 312 -9.27 19.68 -5.89
CA ASP A 312 -8.74 20.91 -6.52
C ASP A 312 -9.23 21.12 -7.96
N GLY A 313 -10.52 20.82 -8.19
CA GLY A 313 -11.14 20.93 -9.52
C GLY A 313 -10.98 19.69 -10.41
N GLN A 314 -10.19 18.69 -10.03
CA GLN A 314 -10.00 17.46 -10.79
C GLN A 314 -10.92 16.33 -10.27
N PRO A 315 -11.51 15.52 -11.17
CA PRO A 315 -12.32 14.37 -10.75
C PRO A 315 -11.49 13.34 -9.98
N GLY A 316 -12.09 12.76 -8.94
CA GLY A 316 -11.49 11.69 -8.15
C GLY A 316 -12.52 10.96 -7.30
N THR A 317 -12.07 10.07 -6.43
CA THR A 317 -12.89 9.38 -5.44
C THR A 317 -12.34 9.62 -4.03
N ALA A 318 -13.24 9.57 -3.05
CA ALA A 318 -12.89 9.58 -1.64
C ALA A 318 -13.62 8.45 -0.93
N ARG A 319 -12.92 7.75 -0.07
CA ARG A 319 -13.49 6.89 0.95
C ARG A 319 -13.29 7.54 2.30
N VAL A 320 -14.36 7.67 3.04
CA VAL A 320 -14.38 8.32 4.34
C VAL A 320 -14.87 7.33 5.38
N ARG A 321 -14.12 7.20 6.47
CA ARG A 321 -14.54 6.48 7.67
C ARG A 321 -14.84 7.49 8.76
N VAL A 322 -16.00 7.38 9.37
CA VAL A 322 -16.45 8.25 10.47
C VAL A 322 -16.94 7.40 11.63
N CYS A 323 -16.57 7.77 12.85
CA CYS A 323 -16.95 7.07 14.06
C CYS A 323 -17.53 8.03 15.09
N ASP A 324 -18.70 7.69 15.62
CA ASP A 324 -19.32 8.34 16.78
C ASP A 324 -18.90 7.56 18.04
N LYS A 325 -18.01 8.15 18.82
CA LYS A 325 -17.49 7.57 20.08
C LYS A 325 -18.10 8.24 21.31
N GLY A 326 -19.23 8.90 21.10
CA GLY A 326 -20.07 9.50 22.12
C GLY A 326 -19.74 10.97 22.41
N GLU A 327 -20.68 11.60 23.14
CA GLU A 327 -20.59 13.02 23.44
C GLU A 327 -19.63 13.32 24.61
N PRO A 328 -18.82 14.38 24.49
CA PRO A 328 -18.86 15.51 23.54
C PRO A 328 -17.90 15.33 22.33
N GLY A 329 -18.05 14.41 21.46
CA GLY A 329 -17.40 14.23 20.15
C GLY A 329 -15.84 14.28 20.08
N ARG A 330 -15.17 14.44 21.22
CA ARG A 330 -13.69 14.57 21.26
C ARG A 330 -12.95 13.28 20.95
N ASN A 331 -13.62 12.15 21.05
CA ASN A 331 -13.10 10.82 20.74
C ASN A 331 -13.63 10.30 19.40
N ASP A 332 -14.44 11.11 18.71
CA ASP A 332 -14.91 10.78 17.39
C ASP A 332 -13.75 10.78 16.40
N ILE A 333 -13.87 9.94 15.39
CA ILE A 333 -12.80 9.72 14.42
C ILE A 333 -13.29 10.09 13.03
N PHE A 334 -12.48 10.85 12.31
CA PHE A 334 -12.64 11.10 10.88
C PHE A 334 -11.39 10.65 10.15
N GLU A 335 -11.57 9.86 9.09
CA GLU A 335 -10.50 9.42 8.19
C GLU A 335 -10.94 9.62 6.75
N ILE A 336 -10.04 10.07 5.89
CA ILE A 336 -10.28 10.26 4.46
C ILE A 336 -9.13 9.69 3.65
N GLN A 337 -9.46 8.87 2.65
CA GLN A 337 -8.54 8.40 1.63
C GLN A 337 -9.01 8.85 0.26
N LEU A 338 -8.12 9.45 -0.52
CA LEU A 338 -8.38 9.95 -1.86
C LEU A 338 -7.71 9.08 -2.93
N SER A 339 -8.30 9.08 -4.12
CA SER A 339 -7.78 8.34 -5.28
C SER A 339 -6.39 8.81 -5.76
N ASN A 340 -5.92 9.98 -5.33
CA ASN A 340 -4.57 10.48 -5.61
C ASN A 340 -3.51 10.00 -4.61
N GLY A 341 -3.88 9.07 -3.69
CA GLY A 341 -2.98 8.52 -2.67
C GLY A 341 -2.91 9.33 -1.36
N TYR A 342 -3.64 10.45 -1.26
CA TYR A 342 -3.70 11.23 -0.03
C TYR A 342 -4.48 10.47 1.05
N PHE A 343 -3.94 10.46 2.27
CA PHE A 343 -4.61 9.95 3.46
C PHE A 343 -4.46 10.95 4.60
N ALA A 344 -5.55 11.17 5.34
CA ALA A 344 -5.54 11.92 6.59
C ALA A 344 -6.58 11.35 7.54
N GLY A 345 -6.34 11.42 8.85
CA GLY A 345 -7.30 10.92 9.82
C GLY A 345 -6.86 11.10 11.26
N GLY A 346 -7.78 10.81 12.18
CA GLY A 346 -7.56 10.82 13.60
C GLY A 346 -8.75 11.34 14.40
N ASP A 347 -8.53 11.48 15.69
CA ASP A 347 -9.51 12.02 16.63
C ASP A 347 -9.81 13.48 16.31
N LEU A 348 -11.06 13.90 16.53
CA LEU A 348 -11.47 15.29 16.29
C LEU A 348 -10.78 16.25 17.25
N GLY A 349 -10.09 17.23 16.68
CA GLY A 349 -9.29 18.19 17.45
C GLY A 349 -7.90 17.70 17.80
N GLY A 350 -7.53 16.46 17.45
CA GLY A 350 -6.25 15.87 17.82
C GLY A 350 -6.03 15.90 19.33
N SER A 351 -4.96 16.55 19.78
CA SER A 351 -4.67 16.75 21.22
C SER A 351 -5.48 17.86 21.90
N HIS A 352 -6.31 18.60 21.14
CA HIS A 352 -7.11 19.71 21.66
C HIS A 352 -8.57 19.29 21.84
N PRO A 353 -9.23 19.57 22.97
CA PRO A 353 -10.65 19.29 23.13
C PRO A 353 -11.51 20.18 22.23
N GLY A 354 -12.64 19.64 21.73
CA GLY A 354 -13.61 20.44 20.99
C GLY A 354 -13.34 20.59 19.49
N GLY A 355 -12.71 19.58 18.86
CA GLY A 355 -12.39 19.59 17.43
C GLY A 355 -13.58 19.35 16.50
N GLY A 356 -14.77 19.11 17.02
CA GLY A 356 -15.95 18.81 16.23
C GLY A 356 -16.85 17.78 16.89
N ASN A 357 -17.79 17.25 16.10
CA ASN A 357 -18.69 16.17 16.49
C ASN A 357 -19.11 15.35 15.26
N ILE A 358 -19.18 14.05 15.41
CA ILE A 358 -19.81 13.12 14.48
C ILE A 358 -20.96 12.46 15.22
N GLN A 359 -22.13 12.43 14.60
CA GLN A 359 -23.31 11.85 15.20
C GLN A 359 -23.87 10.76 14.28
N LEU A 360 -23.95 9.56 14.82
CA LEU A 360 -24.54 8.39 14.18
C LEU A 360 -26.01 8.26 14.61
N HIS A 361 -26.90 8.42 13.63
CA HIS A 361 -28.34 8.22 13.82
C HIS A 361 -28.67 6.77 13.51
N LYS A 362 -29.03 6.00 14.53
CA LYS A 362 -29.43 4.59 14.40
C LYS A 362 -30.94 4.49 14.37
N CYS A 363 -31.46 3.46 13.71
CA CYS A 363 -32.88 3.15 13.78
C CYS A 363 -33.28 2.89 15.24
N HIS A 364 -34.38 3.47 15.65
CA HIS A 364 -35.01 3.05 16.91
C HIS A 364 -35.66 1.69 16.68
N GLU A 365 -35.30 0.69 17.47
CA GLU A 365 -35.96 -0.62 17.52
C GLU A 365 -37.36 -0.49 18.13
#